data_f679359897f1abd1894214a408ab9280
#
_entry.id   f679359897f1abd1894214a408ab9280
#
_cell.length_a   1.000
_cell.length_b   1.000
_cell.length_c   1.000
_cell.angle_alpha   90.00
_cell.angle_beta   90.00
_cell.angle_gamma   90.00
#
_symmetry.space_group_name_H-M   'P 1'
#
loop_
_entity.id
_entity.type
_entity.pdbx_description
1 polymer ?
#
loop_
_entity_poly.entity_id
_entity_poly.type
_entity_poly.pdbx_seq_one_letter_code
_entity_poly.pdbx_strand_id
1 'polypeptide(L)'
;MIRHVARLAVVAAAVGVVTHAQQSQPPSFSTANRTVAVYATVTDGRGRLITDLTRDDFAIDDNGKRQSLSLFSNDVQPITLVMLLDRSSSMKPNFDLEAQGAEAFVRAMGSGDKARIGSFANEIRIDPDEFSSDRERLLRIIRQDLQEPGPTPLWNAVDRAIDKLLLEQGRRVVLVFTDGVDRPLNFAAHNKSLKDVTKRAEEHDIMVYAIGLAGDNGMPGQSGDRNGRGAMGPGAIAGLGGRGMGGYSGRQSELEGPDEGLPKIAGATGGGYFELKTPATLASTFARVANELHHQYALGFAPEKLDGKMHEITVKTAQGDLTVRARKRYLASKVLGTPCR
;
A
#
# COMPACT_ATOMS: atom_id res chain seq x y z
N MET A 1 -43.72 -47.19 68.46
CA MET A 1 -43.80 -47.53 67.01
C MET A 1 -43.54 -46.24 66.22
N ILE A 2 -42.30 -46.02 65.77
CA ILE A 2 -41.88 -44.82 65.06
C ILE A 2 -41.48 -45.27 63.64
N ARG A 3 -42.22 -44.83 62.65
CA ARG A 3 -41.94 -45.11 61.23
C ARG A 3 -41.04 -43.96 60.70
N HIS A 4 -39.82 -44.32 60.33
CA HIS A 4 -38.93 -43.41 59.61
C HIS A 4 -39.28 -43.44 58.12
N VAL A 5 -39.60 -42.28 57.57
CA VAL A 5 -39.76 -42.07 56.12
C VAL A 5 -38.45 -41.45 55.59
N ALA A 6 -37.70 -42.23 54.83
CA ALA A 6 -36.50 -41.75 54.13
C ALA A 6 -36.92 -40.98 52.86
N ARG A 7 -36.54 -39.74 52.79
CA ARG A 7 -36.66 -38.91 51.53
C ARG A 7 -35.40 -39.09 50.72
N LEU A 8 -35.53 -39.70 49.53
CA LEU A 8 -34.50 -39.74 48.49
C LEU A 8 -34.48 -38.37 47.77
N ALA A 9 -33.39 -37.66 47.82
CA ALA A 9 -33.13 -36.49 47.02
C ALA A 9 -32.41 -36.93 45.76
N VAL A 10 -33.08 -36.80 44.61
CA VAL A 10 -32.44 -36.98 43.27
C VAL A 10 -31.74 -35.67 42.87
N VAL A 11 -30.42 -35.70 42.85
CA VAL A 11 -29.61 -34.60 42.33
C VAL A 11 -29.42 -34.84 40.82
N ALA A 12 -30.08 -34.05 39.97
CA ALA A 12 -29.86 -34.03 38.53
C ALA A 12 -28.62 -33.19 38.24
N ALA A 13 -27.52 -33.82 37.86
CA ALA A 13 -26.32 -33.14 37.36
C ALA A 13 -26.54 -32.75 35.90
N ALA A 14 -26.74 -31.44 35.63
CA ALA A 14 -26.76 -30.92 34.29
C ALA A 14 -25.31 -30.80 33.78
N VAL A 15 -24.91 -31.68 32.86
CA VAL A 15 -23.63 -31.61 32.15
C VAL A 15 -23.78 -30.55 31.04
N GLY A 16 -23.32 -29.35 31.32
CA GLY A 16 -23.22 -28.29 30.31
C GLY A 16 -22.07 -28.62 29.33
N VAL A 17 -22.42 -29.00 28.12
CA VAL A 17 -21.43 -29.09 27.00
C VAL A 17 -21.03 -27.69 26.63
N VAL A 18 -19.87 -27.26 27.10
CA VAL A 18 -19.22 -26.02 26.63
C VAL A 18 -18.60 -26.32 25.27
N THR A 19 -19.31 -25.99 24.18
CA THR A 19 -18.74 -25.97 22.85
C THR A 19 -17.73 -24.82 22.77
N HIS A 20 -16.44 -25.12 22.91
CA HIS A 20 -15.39 -24.20 22.57
C HIS A 20 -15.44 -23.97 21.05
N ALA A 21 -15.92 -22.82 20.63
CA ALA A 21 -15.69 -22.34 19.29
C ALA A 21 -14.16 -22.18 19.15
N GLN A 22 -13.55 -23.07 18.39
CA GLN A 22 -12.13 -23.03 18.07
C GLN A 22 -11.94 -21.82 17.18
N GLN A 23 -11.52 -20.67 17.76
CA GLN A 23 -11.06 -19.53 16.98
C GLN A 23 -9.87 -20.00 16.15
N SER A 24 -10.05 -20.09 14.84
CA SER A 24 -8.97 -20.32 13.90
C SER A 24 -7.95 -19.19 14.07
N GLN A 25 -6.82 -19.49 14.69
CA GLN A 25 -5.72 -18.52 14.78
C GLN A 25 -5.24 -18.23 13.35
N PRO A 26 -5.02 -16.95 12.98
CA PRO A 26 -4.46 -16.63 11.68
C PRO A 26 -3.12 -17.35 11.53
N PRO A 27 -2.78 -17.84 10.32
CA PRO A 27 -1.53 -18.54 10.09
C PRO A 27 -0.35 -17.65 10.45
N SER A 28 0.42 -18.01 11.46
CA SER A 28 1.63 -17.30 11.83
C SER A 28 2.84 -17.93 11.12
N PHE A 29 3.57 -17.13 10.38
CA PHE A 29 4.85 -17.54 9.80
C PHE A 29 5.91 -17.52 10.92
N SER A 30 6.06 -18.62 11.64
CA SER A 30 7.10 -18.69 12.67
C SER A 30 8.47 -18.90 12.05
N THR A 31 9.48 -18.24 12.57
CA THR A 31 10.88 -18.33 12.15
C THR A 31 11.47 -19.76 12.25
N ALA A 32 10.86 -20.64 13.00
CA ALA A 32 11.30 -22.03 13.16
C ALA A 32 11.11 -22.89 11.89
N ASN A 33 10.18 -22.54 11.00
CA ASN A 33 9.82 -23.40 9.87
C ASN A 33 10.42 -23.01 8.52
N ARG A 34 11.33 -22.04 8.45
CA ARG A 34 11.97 -21.59 7.19
C ARG A 34 10.97 -21.29 6.05
N THR A 35 9.78 -20.84 6.39
CA THR A 35 8.73 -20.58 5.40
C THR A 35 8.83 -19.15 4.88
N VAL A 36 8.90 -19.00 3.58
CA VAL A 36 8.80 -17.72 2.88
C VAL A 36 7.33 -17.43 2.65
N ALA A 37 6.81 -16.37 3.27
CA ALA A 37 5.43 -15.92 3.08
C ALA A 37 5.29 -15.19 1.75
N VAL A 38 4.22 -15.44 1.02
CA VAL A 38 3.87 -14.76 -0.23
C VAL A 38 2.38 -14.44 -0.22
N TYR A 39 2.05 -13.15 -0.17
CA TYR A 39 0.67 -12.71 -0.28
C TYR A 39 0.33 -12.47 -1.75
N ALA A 40 -0.77 -13.06 -2.21
CA ALA A 40 -1.20 -12.99 -3.59
C ALA A 40 -2.62 -12.44 -3.71
N THR A 41 -2.79 -11.42 -4.55
CA THR A 41 -4.09 -10.95 -5.02
C THR A 41 -4.39 -11.64 -6.33
N VAL A 42 -5.60 -12.19 -6.47
CA VAL A 42 -6.06 -12.78 -7.73
C VAL A 42 -7.29 -12.03 -8.23
N THR A 43 -7.29 -11.66 -9.50
CA THR A 43 -8.40 -10.96 -10.14
C THR A 43 -8.76 -11.62 -11.49
N ASP A 44 -10.02 -11.49 -11.87
CA ASP A 44 -10.48 -11.83 -13.22
C ASP A 44 -10.08 -10.74 -14.25
N GLY A 45 -10.39 -10.98 -15.52
CA GLY A 45 -10.14 -10.04 -16.62
C GLY A 45 -10.91 -8.70 -16.51
N ARG A 46 -11.85 -8.57 -15.56
CA ARG A 46 -12.55 -7.32 -15.22
C ARG A 46 -12.00 -6.64 -13.96
N GLY A 47 -10.94 -7.18 -13.37
CA GLY A 47 -10.33 -6.67 -12.14
C GLY A 47 -11.13 -6.95 -10.86
N ARG A 48 -12.09 -7.91 -10.87
CA ARG A 48 -12.81 -8.34 -9.68
C ARG A 48 -11.97 -9.36 -8.92
N LEU A 49 -11.94 -9.24 -7.59
CA LEU A 49 -11.24 -10.18 -6.73
C LEU A 49 -11.85 -11.59 -6.84
N ILE A 50 -10.99 -12.59 -6.93
CA ILE A 50 -11.31 -14.00 -6.85
C ILE A 50 -10.80 -14.49 -5.51
N THR A 51 -11.70 -14.99 -4.65
CA THR A 51 -11.41 -15.31 -3.24
C THR A 51 -11.72 -16.75 -2.86
N ASP A 52 -12.15 -17.55 -3.79
CA ASP A 52 -12.63 -18.92 -3.62
C ASP A 52 -11.68 -20.01 -4.19
N LEU A 53 -10.46 -19.61 -4.58
CA LEU A 53 -9.44 -20.56 -5.02
C LEU A 53 -8.93 -21.41 -3.85
N THR A 54 -8.51 -22.62 -4.19
CA THR A 54 -7.96 -23.60 -3.28
C THR A 54 -6.44 -23.70 -3.40
N ARG A 55 -5.79 -24.46 -2.53
CA ARG A 55 -4.33 -24.70 -2.57
C ARG A 55 -3.88 -25.25 -3.93
N ASP A 56 -4.66 -26.14 -4.53
CA ASP A 56 -4.30 -26.85 -5.76
C ASP A 56 -4.36 -25.96 -6.98
N ASP A 57 -5.04 -24.80 -6.86
CA ASP A 57 -5.08 -23.80 -7.92
C ASP A 57 -3.79 -22.98 -8.02
N PHE A 58 -2.88 -23.08 -7.04
CA PHE A 58 -1.68 -22.25 -7.00
C PHE A 58 -0.40 -23.04 -7.30
N ALA A 59 0.50 -22.32 -7.93
CA ALA A 59 1.84 -22.77 -8.23
C ALA A 59 2.85 -21.67 -7.89
N ILE A 60 3.90 -22.00 -7.14
CA ILE A 60 5.02 -21.09 -6.83
C ILE A 60 6.31 -21.65 -7.42
N ASP A 61 7.05 -20.79 -8.10
CA ASP A 61 8.39 -21.07 -8.57
C ASP A 61 9.40 -20.15 -7.85
N ASP A 62 10.50 -20.69 -7.33
CA ASP A 62 11.64 -19.99 -6.74
C ASP A 62 12.83 -20.10 -7.70
N ASN A 63 13.32 -19.00 -8.25
CA ASN A 63 14.34 -18.96 -9.31
C ASN A 63 14.02 -19.92 -10.47
N GLY A 64 12.73 -19.97 -10.86
CA GLY A 64 12.25 -20.85 -11.94
C GLY A 64 12.04 -22.31 -11.55
N LYS A 65 12.34 -22.72 -10.31
CA LYS A 65 12.12 -24.07 -9.81
C LYS A 65 10.82 -24.17 -9.01
N ARG A 66 9.94 -25.10 -9.38
CA ARG A 66 8.70 -25.38 -8.69
C ARG A 66 8.93 -25.73 -7.21
N GLN A 67 8.17 -25.07 -6.33
CA GLN A 67 8.17 -25.30 -4.90
C GLN A 67 6.84 -25.89 -4.44
N SER A 68 6.91 -26.77 -3.43
CA SER A 68 5.71 -27.27 -2.75
C SER A 68 5.21 -26.21 -1.76
N LEU A 69 3.91 -25.93 -1.79
CA LEU A 69 3.29 -25.07 -0.80
C LEU A 69 3.31 -25.73 0.58
N SER A 70 3.98 -25.11 1.54
CA SER A 70 3.97 -25.52 2.96
C SER A 70 2.81 -24.87 3.71
N LEU A 71 2.33 -23.71 3.26
CA LEU A 71 1.20 -22.97 3.80
C LEU A 71 0.26 -22.50 2.69
N PHE A 72 -1.04 -22.55 2.98
CA PHE A 72 -2.11 -21.92 2.21
C PHE A 72 -3.19 -21.45 3.16
N SER A 73 -3.64 -20.21 3.03
CA SER A 73 -4.85 -19.69 3.66
C SER A 73 -5.47 -18.61 2.79
N ASN A 74 -6.79 -18.59 2.76
CA ASN A 74 -7.63 -17.52 2.21
C ASN A 74 -8.41 -16.78 3.31
N ASP A 75 -8.09 -17.03 4.59
CA ASP A 75 -8.66 -16.29 5.70
C ASP A 75 -8.20 -14.85 5.71
N VAL A 76 -9.03 -13.98 6.25
CA VAL A 76 -8.69 -12.57 6.46
C VAL A 76 -7.49 -12.46 7.40
N GLN A 77 -6.42 -11.86 6.90
CA GLN A 77 -5.19 -11.65 7.67
C GLN A 77 -5.11 -10.20 8.15
N PRO A 78 -4.84 -9.97 9.45
CA PRO A 78 -4.63 -8.61 9.93
C PRO A 78 -3.38 -7.99 9.29
N ILE A 79 -3.44 -6.67 9.10
CA ILE A 79 -2.35 -5.87 8.55
C ILE A 79 -1.80 -4.88 9.56
N THR A 80 -0.51 -4.58 9.44
CA THR A 80 0.12 -3.43 10.08
C THR A 80 0.50 -2.43 8.99
N LEU A 81 -0.13 -1.25 9.00
CA LEU A 81 -0.12 -0.32 7.88
C LEU A 81 0.45 1.04 8.29
N VAL A 82 1.32 1.62 7.43
CA VAL A 82 1.57 3.06 7.41
C VAL A 82 0.87 3.65 6.20
N MET A 83 -0.09 4.55 6.43
CA MET A 83 -0.75 5.32 5.38
C MET A 83 -0.02 6.64 5.23
N LEU A 84 0.50 6.95 4.04
CA LEU A 84 1.19 8.18 3.71
C LEU A 84 0.30 9.07 2.85
N LEU A 85 0.01 10.27 3.34
CA LEU A 85 -0.83 11.28 2.70
C LEU A 85 0.04 12.44 2.22
N ASP A 86 -0.08 12.75 0.94
CA ASP A 86 0.69 13.80 0.29
C ASP A 86 0.11 15.17 0.61
N ARG A 87 0.84 15.98 1.38
CA ARG A 87 0.47 17.37 1.70
C ARG A 87 1.26 18.37 0.85
N SER A 88 1.61 17.97 -0.38
CA SER A 88 2.23 18.90 -1.33
C SER A 88 1.28 20.02 -1.75
N SER A 89 1.88 21.10 -2.28
CA SER A 89 1.09 22.27 -2.69
C SER A 89 0.12 21.98 -3.84
N SER A 90 0.43 21.02 -4.71
CA SER A 90 -0.46 20.56 -5.78
C SER A 90 -1.70 19.85 -5.26
N MET A 91 -1.57 19.10 -4.15
CA MET A 91 -2.65 18.38 -3.50
C MET A 91 -3.66 19.29 -2.77
N LYS A 92 -3.33 20.56 -2.51
CA LYS A 92 -4.18 21.47 -1.71
C LYS A 92 -5.67 21.49 -2.12
N PRO A 93 -6.03 21.50 -3.41
CA PRO A 93 -7.45 21.44 -3.81
C PRO A 93 -8.14 20.12 -3.44
N ASN A 94 -7.37 19.06 -3.18
CA ASN A 94 -7.87 17.71 -2.96
C ASN A 94 -7.79 17.26 -1.48
N PHE A 95 -7.34 18.12 -0.57
CA PHE A 95 -7.11 17.75 0.84
C PHE A 95 -8.34 17.20 1.55
N ASP A 96 -9.51 17.77 1.30
CA ASP A 96 -10.75 17.30 1.90
C ASP A 96 -11.15 15.91 1.39
N LEU A 97 -10.93 15.67 0.10
CA LEU A 97 -11.21 14.36 -0.52
C LEU A 97 -10.17 13.30 -0.08
N GLU A 98 -8.91 13.69 0.06
CA GLU A 98 -7.86 12.86 0.63
C GLU A 98 -8.23 12.42 2.05
N ALA A 99 -8.61 13.37 2.91
CA ALA A 99 -9.04 13.08 4.28
C ALA A 99 -10.26 12.15 4.30
N GLN A 100 -11.27 12.39 3.46
CA GLN A 100 -12.44 11.51 3.34
C GLN A 100 -12.05 10.09 2.88
N GLY A 101 -11.15 9.96 1.92
CA GLY A 101 -10.62 8.68 1.47
C GLY A 101 -9.87 7.93 2.57
N ALA A 102 -8.95 8.61 3.26
CA ALA A 102 -8.21 8.07 4.39
C ALA A 102 -9.15 7.64 5.54
N GLU A 103 -10.16 8.44 5.86
CA GLU A 103 -11.18 8.07 6.83
C GLU A 103 -11.97 6.83 6.39
N ALA A 104 -12.35 6.73 5.12
CA ALA A 104 -13.05 5.55 4.60
C ALA A 104 -12.22 4.28 4.77
N PHE A 105 -10.91 4.35 4.52
CA PHE A 105 -10.00 3.24 4.78
C PHE A 105 -9.95 2.87 6.27
N VAL A 106 -9.75 3.85 7.16
CA VAL A 106 -9.69 3.60 8.61
C VAL A 106 -10.98 2.97 9.12
N ARG A 107 -12.14 3.39 8.61
CA ARG A 107 -13.44 2.77 8.95
C ARG A 107 -13.56 1.32 8.44
N ALA A 108 -12.92 1.00 7.32
CA ALA A 108 -12.91 -0.33 6.71
C ALA A 108 -11.85 -1.28 7.31
N MET A 109 -10.97 -0.80 8.21
CA MET A 109 -9.98 -1.65 8.88
C MET A 109 -10.66 -2.81 9.62
N GLY A 110 -10.06 -4.00 9.54
CA GLY A 110 -10.54 -5.21 10.19
C GLY A 110 -10.19 -5.28 11.68
N SER A 111 -10.73 -6.29 12.33
CA SER A 111 -10.33 -6.66 13.69
C SER A 111 -8.88 -7.15 13.69
N GLY A 112 -8.04 -6.53 14.48
CA GLY A 112 -6.60 -6.86 14.55
C GLY A 112 -5.70 -6.02 13.65
N ASP A 113 -6.25 -5.23 12.73
CA ASP A 113 -5.47 -4.26 11.97
C ASP A 113 -4.91 -3.17 12.88
N LYS A 114 -3.71 -2.71 12.53
CA LYS A 114 -3.05 -1.58 13.19
C LYS A 114 -2.54 -0.61 12.15
N ALA A 115 -2.67 0.68 12.41
CA ALA A 115 -2.18 1.69 11.49
C ALA A 115 -1.46 2.84 12.17
N ARG A 116 -0.67 3.53 11.37
CA ARG A 116 -0.15 4.88 11.63
C ARG A 116 -0.48 5.74 10.42
N ILE A 117 -0.78 7.00 10.66
CA ILE A 117 -1.06 7.98 9.61
C ILE A 117 0.18 8.84 9.43
N GLY A 118 0.73 8.81 8.23
CA GLY A 118 1.84 9.67 7.85
C GLY A 118 1.38 10.80 6.95
N SER A 119 2.02 11.95 7.06
CA SER A 119 1.90 13.05 6.13
C SER A 119 3.28 13.53 5.71
N PHE A 120 3.44 13.90 4.45
CA PHE A 120 4.72 14.39 3.94
C PHE A 120 4.54 15.67 3.13
N ALA A 121 5.35 16.66 3.49
CA ALA A 121 5.46 17.97 2.88
C ALA A 121 6.82 18.58 3.25
N ASN A 122 6.87 19.64 4.06
CA ASN A 122 8.11 20.21 4.60
C ASN A 122 8.83 19.24 5.55
N GLU A 123 8.06 18.36 6.18
CA GLU A 123 8.54 17.30 7.07
C GLU A 123 7.88 15.96 6.68
N ILE A 124 8.39 14.88 7.23
CA ILE A 124 7.74 13.57 7.16
C ILE A 124 7.34 13.19 8.58
N ARG A 125 6.03 13.28 8.87
CA ARG A 125 5.43 12.94 10.15
C ARG A 125 4.68 11.63 10.04
N ILE A 126 4.76 10.77 11.05
CA ILE A 126 4.05 9.48 11.10
C ILE A 126 3.53 9.30 12.53
N ASP A 127 2.25 9.47 12.70
CA ASP A 127 1.53 9.47 13.97
C ASP A 127 0.52 8.32 14.06
N PRO A 128 0.20 7.85 15.25
CA PRO A 128 0.87 8.10 16.53
C PRO A 128 2.24 7.41 16.59
N ASP A 129 3.02 7.60 17.66
CA ASP A 129 4.36 7.00 17.82
C ASP A 129 4.36 5.47 17.75
N GLU A 130 3.26 4.83 18.16
CA GLU A 130 3.03 3.39 18.08
C GLU A 130 1.86 3.07 17.15
N PHE A 131 1.88 1.87 16.55
CA PHE A 131 0.77 1.38 15.75
C PHE A 131 -0.50 1.22 16.58
N SER A 132 -1.61 1.74 16.08
CA SER A 132 -2.87 1.80 16.79
C SER A 132 -3.99 1.09 16.03
N SER A 133 -4.83 0.34 16.75
CA SER A 133 -6.12 -0.18 16.28
C SER A 133 -7.30 0.73 16.68
N ASP A 134 -7.03 1.80 17.44
CA ASP A 134 -8.03 2.80 17.84
C ASP A 134 -8.39 3.69 16.65
N ARG A 135 -9.51 3.37 16.01
CA ARG A 135 -10.01 4.10 14.83
C ARG A 135 -10.28 5.56 15.13
N GLU A 136 -10.82 5.88 16.29
CA GLU A 136 -11.14 7.27 16.64
C GLU A 136 -9.87 8.12 16.80
N ARG A 137 -8.80 7.51 17.34
CA ARG A 137 -7.48 8.14 17.39
C ARG A 137 -6.93 8.42 15.99
N LEU A 138 -6.99 7.43 15.09
CA LEU A 138 -6.52 7.56 13.71
C LEU A 138 -7.35 8.61 12.93
N LEU A 139 -8.67 8.62 13.11
CA LEU A 139 -9.56 9.61 12.50
C LEU A 139 -9.26 11.04 12.99
N ARG A 140 -8.93 11.22 14.28
CA ARG A 140 -8.53 12.55 14.79
C ARG A 140 -7.26 13.05 14.12
N ILE A 141 -6.24 12.18 13.94
CA ILE A 141 -4.99 12.54 13.26
C ILE A 141 -5.27 13.00 11.82
N ILE A 142 -6.11 12.28 11.08
CA ILE A 142 -6.48 12.65 9.71
C ILE A 142 -7.16 14.02 9.67
N ARG A 143 -8.01 14.34 10.64
CA ARG A 143 -8.80 15.58 10.66
C ARG A 143 -8.06 16.80 11.16
N GLN A 144 -7.07 16.64 12.04
CA GLN A 144 -6.53 17.74 12.84
C GLN A 144 -5.01 17.89 12.77
N ASP A 145 -4.28 16.80 12.46
CA ASP A 145 -2.84 16.77 12.67
C ASP A 145 -2.02 16.70 11.37
N LEU A 146 -2.68 16.80 10.20
CA LEU A 146 -1.97 16.80 8.92
C LEU A 146 -1.26 18.13 8.68
N GLN A 147 -0.14 18.08 7.97
CA GLN A 147 0.73 19.22 7.73
C GLN A 147 0.14 20.27 6.79
N GLU A 148 0.66 21.49 6.88
CA GLU A 148 0.47 22.53 5.89
C GLU A 148 1.17 22.20 4.56
N PRO A 149 0.70 22.78 3.43
CA PRO A 149 1.26 22.47 2.11
C PRO A 149 2.75 22.75 1.96
N GLY A 150 3.45 21.85 1.21
CA GLY A 150 4.88 21.95 0.99
C GLY A 150 5.37 21.19 -0.25
N PRO A 151 6.64 20.77 -0.29
CA PRO A 151 7.21 19.91 -1.34
C PRO A 151 6.72 18.46 -1.25
N THR A 152 7.19 17.61 -2.16
CA THR A 152 6.77 16.21 -2.30
C THR A 152 7.97 15.24 -2.10
N PRO A 153 8.51 15.05 -0.88
CA PRO A 153 9.62 14.12 -0.62
C PRO A 153 9.12 12.66 -0.60
N LEU A 154 8.60 12.17 -1.73
CA LEU A 154 7.88 10.92 -1.84
C LEU A 154 8.69 9.70 -1.39
N TRP A 155 9.88 9.50 -2.00
CA TRP A 155 10.68 8.30 -1.70
C TRP A 155 11.29 8.34 -0.29
N ASN A 156 11.58 9.53 0.23
CA ASN A 156 11.98 9.68 1.62
C ASN A 156 10.83 9.33 2.58
N ALA A 157 9.59 9.68 2.24
CA ALA A 157 8.42 9.33 3.04
C ALA A 157 8.18 7.81 3.07
N VAL A 158 8.28 7.15 1.91
CA VAL A 158 8.16 5.69 1.82
C VAL A 158 9.28 4.99 2.61
N ASP A 159 10.54 5.47 2.51
CA ASP A 159 11.67 4.94 3.30
C ASP A 159 11.41 5.08 4.81
N ARG A 160 10.89 6.24 5.24
CA ARG A 160 10.53 6.47 6.64
C ARG A 160 9.40 5.57 7.14
N ALA A 161 8.42 5.29 6.27
CA ALA A 161 7.35 4.33 6.59
C ALA A 161 7.89 2.90 6.73
N ILE A 162 8.82 2.50 5.86
CA ILE A 162 9.53 1.21 5.99
C ILE A 162 10.23 1.13 7.34
N ASP A 163 10.97 2.16 7.78
CA ASP A 163 11.62 2.20 9.11
C ASP A 163 10.64 1.86 10.23
N LYS A 164 9.44 2.45 10.19
CA LYS A 164 8.44 2.22 11.24
C LYS A 164 7.91 0.77 11.24
N LEU A 165 7.87 0.14 10.09
CA LEU A 165 7.36 -1.22 9.92
C LEU A 165 8.39 -2.32 10.23
N LEU A 166 9.70 -2.01 10.28
CA LEU A 166 10.74 -3.02 10.50
C LEU A 166 10.61 -3.77 11.83
N LEU A 167 10.08 -3.12 12.85
CA LEU A 167 9.89 -3.72 14.19
C LEU A 167 8.59 -4.50 14.33
N GLU A 168 7.70 -4.37 13.36
CA GLU A 168 6.40 -5.05 13.37
C GLU A 168 6.51 -6.46 12.77
N GLN A 169 5.64 -7.34 13.25
CA GLN A 169 5.53 -8.70 12.75
C GLN A 169 4.29 -8.86 11.88
N GLY A 170 4.25 -9.94 11.10
CA GLY A 170 3.12 -10.26 10.24
C GLY A 170 3.13 -9.46 8.94
N ARG A 171 1.96 -9.07 8.50
CA ARG A 171 1.74 -8.47 7.19
C ARG A 171 1.89 -6.96 7.23
N ARG A 172 2.99 -6.47 6.67
CA ARG A 172 3.42 -5.06 6.74
C ARG A 172 3.16 -4.35 5.41
N VAL A 173 2.48 -3.21 5.49
CA VAL A 173 2.00 -2.49 4.31
C VAL A 173 2.31 -1.00 4.41
N VAL A 174 2.82 -0.41 3.33
CA VAL A 174 2.80 1.03 3.10
C VAL A 174 1.71 1.32 2.08
N LEU A 175 0.80 2.21 2.39
CA LEU A 175 -0.18 2.76 1.45
C LEU A 175 0.15 4.22 1.23
N VAL A 176 0.54 4.59 0.01
CA VAL A 176 0.85 5.98 -0.33
C VAL A 176 -0.21 6.55 -1.27
N PHE A 177 -0.60 7.79 -0.99
CA PHE A 177 -1.48 8.58 -1.85
C PHE A 177 -0.79 9.89 -2.24
N THR A 178 -0.72 10.20 -3.54
CA THR A 178 -0.05 11.38 -4.10
C THR A 178 -0.57 11.72 -5.49
N ASP A 179 -0.50 12.98 -5.88
CA ASP A 179 -0.74 13.46 -7.27
C ASP A 179 0.57 13.81 -7.99
N GLY A 180 1.69 13.75 -7.28
CA GLY A 180 2.94 14.35 -7.72
C GLY A 180 4.09 13.37 -7.98
N VAL A 181 5.11 13.95 -8.58
CA VAL A 181 6.42 13.36 -8.80
C VAL A 181 7.30 13.67 -7.59
N ASP A 182 8.23 12.77 -7.26
CA ASP A 182 9.18 12.98 -6.16
C ASP A 182 9.96 14.30 -6.33
N ARG A 183 9.83 15.16 -5.33
CA ARG A 183 10.56 16.43 -5.21
C ARG A 183 11.18 16.53 -3.83
N PRO A 184 12.42 16.06 -3.69
CA PRO A 184 13.08 15.99 -2.40
C PRO A 184 13.29 17.36 -1.75
N LEU A 185 13.27 17.40 -0.43
CA LEU A 185 13.41 18.63 0.38
C LEU A 185 14.75 19.34 0.22
N ASN A 186 15.79 18.59 -0.12
CA ASN A 186 17.17 19.11 -0.20
C ASN A 186 17.92 18.41 -1.32
N PHE A 187 18.45 19.18 -2.26
CA PHE A 187 19.26 18.68 -3.37
C PHE A 187 20.62 18.09 -2.95
N ALA A 188 21.04 18.31 -1.72
CA ALA A 188 22.43 18.11 -1.35
C ALA A 188 22.74 16.79 -0.64
N ALA A 189 21.82 16.06 -0.05
CA ALA A 189 22.21 14.91 0.74
C ALA A 189 21.10 13.87 0.95
N HIS A 190 21.43 12.62 0.82
CA HIS A 190 20.75 11.47 1.41
C HIS A 190 19.28 11.24 0.99
N ASN A 191 18.83 11.85 -0.11
CA ASN A 191 17.53 11.55 -0.67
C ASN A 191 17.51 10.11 -1.16
N LYS A 192 16.44 9.41 -0.84
CA LYS A 192 16.23 8.04 -1.28
C LYS A 192 15.79 8.04 -2.74
N SER A 193 16.32 7.09 -3.50
CA SER A 193 15.83 6.83 -4.85
C SER A 193 14.74 5.75 -4.83
N LEU A 194 13.90 5.72 -5.86
CA LEU A 194 12.96 4.62 -6.10
C LEU A 194 13.65 3.24 -5.98
N LYS A 195 14.87 3.12 -6.54
CA LYS A 195 15.63 1.87 -6.54
C LYS A 195 15.99 1.44 -5.10
N ASP A 196 16.45 2.37 -4.26
CA ASP A 196 16.85 2.08 -2.89
C ASP A 196 15.65 1.64 -2.05
N VAL A 197 14.53 2.37 -2.20
CA VAL A 197 13.30 2.09 -1.45
C VAL A 197 12.67 0.77 -1.90
N THR A 198 12.63 0.50 -3.20
CA THR A 198 12.12 -0.78 -3.73
C THR A 198 12.94 -1.95 -3.23
N LYS A 199 14.27 -1.87 -3.33
CA LYS A 199 15.17 -2.90 -2.81
C LYS A 199 14.92 -3.16 -1.32
N ARG A 200 14.81 -2.11 -0.53
CA ARG A 200 14.59 -2.19 0.91
C ARG A 200 13.24 -2.83 1.24
N ALA A 201 12.17 -2.48 0.52
CA ALA A 201 10.85 -3.06 0.70
C ALA A 201 10.86 -4.57 0.36
N GLU A 202 11.52 -4.98 -0.72
CA GLU A 202 11.69 -6.39 -1.11
C GLU A 202 12.50 -7.19 -0.07
N GLU A 203 13.61 -6.63 0.43
CA GLU A 203 14.48 -7.29 1.42
C GLU A 203 13.78 -7.53 2.76
N HIS A 204 12.88 -6.62 3.14
CA HIS A 204 12.19 -6.67 4.43
C HIS A 204 10.74 -7.15 4.35
N ASP A 205 10.30 -7.65 3.20
CA ASP A 205 8.92 -8.15 3.01
C ASP A 205 7.86 -7.11 3.39
N ILE A 206 8.02 -5.90 2.87
CA ILE A 206 7.06 -4.81 3.06
C ILE A 206 6.36 -4.54 1.74
N MET A 207 5.05 -4.68 1.73
CA MET A 207 4.21 -4.46 0.57
C MET A 207 3.91 -2.97 0.41
N VAL A 208 4.02 -2.44 -0.80
CA VAL A 208 3.70 -1.04 -1.09
C VAL A 208 2.49 -0.97 -2.00
N TYR A 209 1.43 -0.35 -1.49
CA TYR A 209 0.26 0.06 -2.28
C TYR A 209 0.37 1.54 -2.61
N ALA A 210 -0.08 1.91 -3.81
CA ALA A 210 -0.08 3.30 -4.20
C ALA A 210 -1.39 3.70 -4.89
N ILE A 211 -1.89 4.89 -4.53
CA ILE A 211 -2.99 5.57 -5.20
C ILE A 211 -2.41 6.84 -5.80
N GLY A 212 -2.39 6.93 -7.12
CA GLY A 212 -1.94 8.10 -7.86
C GLY A 212 -3.15 8.91 -8.34
N LEU A 213 -3.20 10.20 -8.05
CA LEU A 213 -4.21 11.10 -8.59
C LEU A 213 -3.61 11.79 -9.82
N ALA A 214 -4.10 11.45 -11.01
CA ALA A 214 -3.74 12.17 -12.22
C ALA A 214 -4.29 13.61 -12.12
N GLY A 215 -3.42 14.60 -12.24
CA GLY A 215 -3.81 16.00 -12.18
C GLY A 215 -4.85 16.30 -13.27
N ASP A 216 -6.00 16.84 -12.87
CA ASP A 216 -7.01 17.32 -13.81
C ASP A 216 -6.55 18.65 -14.40
N ASN A 217 -5.69 18.59 -15.41
CA ASN A 217 -5.30 19.76 -16.18
C ASN A 217 -6.30 20.08 -17.31
N GLY A 218 -7.48 19.53 -17.19
CA GLY A 218 -8.64 19.83 -18.05
C GLY A 218 -9.50 20.92 -17.47
N MET A 219 -9.08 22.18 -17.48
CA MET A 219 -10.06 23.23 -17.71
C MET A 219 -10.69 22.97 -19.08
N PRO A 220 -12.01 22.77 -19.19
CA PRO A 220 -12.68 22.79 -20.48
C PRO A 220 -12.34 24.12 -21.10
N GLY A 221 -11.60 24.10 -22.20
CA GLY A 221 -11.17 25.28 -22.88
C GLY A 221 -12.32 26.22 -23.10
N GLN A 222 -12.21 27.41 -22.58
CA GLN A 222 -12.83 28.56 -23.15
C GLN A 222 -12.29 28.67 -24.58
N SER A 223 -12.98 28.01 -25.50
CA SER A 223 -12.88 28.28 -26.92
C SER A 223 -13.36 29.72 -27.17
N GLY A 224 -12.49 30.64 -26.81
CA GLY A 224 -12.66 32.03 -27.18
C GLY A 224 -12.57 32.12 -28.72
N ASP A 225 -13.73 32.26 -29.29
CA ASP A 225 -13.96 32.63 -30.69
C ASP A 225 -13.14 33.89 -31.02
N ARG A 226 -11.97 33.71 -31.60
CA ARG A 226 -11.17 34.80 -32.17
C ARG A 226 -11.41 34.92 -33.67
N ASN A 227 -12.65 35.23 -34.01
CA ASN A 227 -12.99 35.80 -35.28
C ASN A 227 -13.06 37.32 -35.09
N GLY A 228 -11.91 37.99 -35.18
CA GLY A 228 -11.75 39.44 -35.16
C GLY A 228 -10.79 39.83 -36.28
N ARG A 229 -11.35 40.11 -37.46
CA ARG A 229 -10.68 40.81 -38.56
C ARG A 229 -10.17 42.18 -38.08
N GLY A 230 -8.91 42.51 -38.36
CA GLY A 230 -8.34 43.83 -38.09
C GLY A 230 -7.03 44.04 -38.80
N ALA A 231 -7.14 44.47 -40.05
CA ALA A 231 -6.39 45.50 -40.78
C ALA A 231 -4.86 45.57 -40.68
N MET A 232 -4.26 45.51 -41.85
CA MET A 232 -2.91 45.90 -42.22
C MET A 232 -2.54 47.34 -41.87
N GLY A 233 -1.27 47.54 -41.47
CA GLY A 233 -0.58 48.81 -41.54
C GLY A 233 0.92 48.56 -41.69
N PRO A 234 1.59 49.11 -42.74
CA PRO A 234 3.02 48.88 -42.99
C PRO A 234 3.87 50.00 -42.40
N GLY A 235 4.97 49.62 -41.74
CA GLY A 235 5.95 50.60 -41.24
C GLY A 235 7.26 49.96 -40.90
N ALA A 236 8.22 50.13 -41.79
CA ALA A 236 9.61 49.75 -41.66
C ALA A 236 10.31 50.43 -40.46
N ILE A 237 11.36 49.84 -39.93
CA ILE A 237 12.75 50.28 -40.05
C ILE A 237 13.68 49.39 -39.23
N ALA A 238 14.82 49.09 -39.78
CA ALA A 238 15.95 48.36 -39.28
C ALA A 238 16.65 49.04 -38.09
N GLY A 239 17.27 48.24 -37.24
CA GLY A 239 18.19 48.71 -36.19
C GLY A 239 18.85 47.60 -35.41
N LEU A 240 19.96 47.10 -35.91
CA LEU A 240 21.22 46.70 -35.23
C LEU A 240 21.26 46.23 -33.80
N GLY A 241 21.68 44.96 -33.60
CA GLY A 241 22.84 44.66 -32.73
C GLY A 241 22.54 44.47 -31.25
N GLY A 242 22.49 43.23 -30.81
CA GLY A 242 22.55 42.86 -29.40
C GLY A 242 22.86 41.37 -29.27
N ARG A 243 24.13 41.07 -28.99
CA ARG A 243 24.63 39.73 -28.70
C ARG A 243 23.86 39.06 -27.57
N GLY A 244 23.52 37.82 -27.82
CA GLY A 244 23.18 36.72 -27.01
C GLY A 244 23.29 36.81 -25.50
N MET A 245 22.17 36.54 -24.88
CA MET A 245 22.13 35.88 -23.59
C MET A 245 21.17 34.71 -23.77
N GLY A 246 21.72 33.53 -23.49
CA GLY A 246 21.06 32.25 -23.66
C GLY A 246 19.66 32.27 -23.10
N GLY A 247 18.69 32.09 -23.99
CA GLY A 247 17.34 31.77 -23.58
C GLY A 247 17.38 30.45 -22.82
N TYR A 248 17.17 30.51 -21.52
CA TYR A 248 16.57 29.40 -20.82
C TYR A 248 15.20 29.22 -21.46
N SER A 249 15.16 28.36 -22.48
CA SER A 249 13.89 27.77 -22.90
C SER A 249 13.33 27.09 -21.69
N GLY A 250 12.41 27.77 -21.00
CA GLY A 250 11.52 27.14 -20.08
C GLY A 250 10.90 25.97 -20.84
N ARG A 251 11.37 24.75 -20.57
CA ARG A 251 10.58 23.56 -20.86
C ARG A 251 9.25 23.84 -20.18
N GLN A 252 8.23 24.03 -21.00
CA GLN A 252 6.86 23.93 -20.53
C GLN A 252 6.83 22.66 -19.70
N SER A 253 6.50 22.81 -18.42
CA SER A 253 6.20 21.69 -17.55
C SER A 253 5.09 20.91 -18.25
N GLU A 254 5.44 19.85 -18.95
CA GLU A 254 4.50 18.84 -19.35
C GLU A 254 3.75 18.46 -18.07
N LEU A 255 2.46 18.44 -18.17
CA LEU A 255 1.51 18.12 -17.12
C LEU A 255 1.89 16.79 -16.49
N GLU A 256 2.68 16.85 -15.40
CA GLU A 256 3.22 15.69 -14.74
C GLU A 256 2.09 15.00 -13.98
N GLY A 257 1.76 13.79 -14.38
CA GLY A 257 0.90 12.87 -13.62
C GLY A 257 1.63 12.31 -12.40
N PRO A 258 1.02 11.34 -11.69
CA PRO A 258 1.67 10.66 -10.57
C PRO A 258 3.00 10.02 -10.96
N ASP A 259 3.94 9.94 -10.01
CA ASP A 259 5.27 9.40 -10.25
C ASP A 259 5.24 8.00 -10.88
N GLU A 260 5.90 7.83 -12.02
CA GLU A 260 5.99 6.54 -12.74
C GLU A 260 6.65 5.42 -11.90
N GLY A 261 7.29 5.76 -10.81
CA GLY A 261 7.85 4.80 -9.84
C GLY A 261 6.78 4.10 -9.02
N LEU A 262 5.61 4.72 -8.82
CA LEU A 262 4.53 4.15 -8.01
C LEU A 262 4.07 2.77 -8.52
N PRO A 263 3.71 2.59 -9.81
CA PRO A 263 3.38 1.26 -10.33
C PRO A 263 4.57 0.29 -10.28
N LYS A 264 5.81 0.78 -10.39
CA LYS A 264 7.01 -0.06 -10.36
C LYS A 264 7.24 -0.67 -8.97
N ILE A 265 7.21 0.14 -7.91
CA ILE A 265 7.39 -0.35 -6.54
C ILE A 265 6.20 -1.20 -6.08
N ALA A 266 4.97 -0.82 -6.40
CA ALA A 266 3.79 -1.63 -6.10
C ALA A 266 3.89 -3.01 -6.75
N GLY A 267 4.20 -3.07 -8.05
CA GLY A 267 4.36 -4.34 -8.78
C GLY A 267 5.53 -5.20 -8.28
N ALA A 268 6.63 -4.61 -7.83
CA ALA A 268 7.78 -5.34 -7.28
C ALA A 268 7.45 -5.99 -5.93
N THR A 269 6.73 -5.29 -5.07
CA THR A 269 6.41 -5.70 -3.70
C THR A 269 5.10 -6.47 -3.57
N GLY A 270 4.36 -6.66 -4.66
CA GLY A 270 3.07 -7.38 -4.68
C GLY A 270 1.87 -6.54 -4.27
N GLY A 271 2.05 -5.25 -4.07
CA GLY A 271 0.95 -4.31 -3.82
C GLY A 271 0.21 -3.89 -5.09
N GLY A 272 -0.82 -3.09 -4.94
CA GLY A 272 -1.62 -2.53 -6.02
C GLY A 272 -1.27 -1.08 -6.33
N TYR A 273 -1.37 -0.71 -7.61
CA TYR A 273 -1.37 0.67 -8.05
C TYR A 273 -2.73 1.03 -8.63
N PHE A 274 -3.29 2.14 -8.16
CA PHE A 274 -4.60 2.65 -8.58
C PHE A 274 -4.43 4.08 -9.06
N GLU A 275 -4.55 4.29 -10.35
CA GLU A 275 -4.55 5.63 -10.92
C GLU A 275 -5.97 6.18 -10.98
N LEU A 276 -6.18 7.32 -10.37
CA LEU A 276 -7.45 8.04 -10.36
C LEU A 276 -7.40 9.21 -11.33
N LYS A 277 -8.31 9.22 -12.27
CA LYS A 277 -8.48 10.33 -13.22
C LYS A 277 -9.28 11.48 -12.63
N THR A 278 -10.09 11.20 -11.62
CA THR A 278 -10.92 12.18 -10.94
C THR A 278 -10.93 11.94 -9.43
N PRO A 279 -10.91 12.99 -8.60
CA PRO A 279 -10.97 12.85 -7.14
C PRO A 279 -12.28 12.19 -6.63
N ALA A 280 -13.35 12.27 -7.41
CA ALA A 280 -14.69 11.77 -6.98
C ALA A 280 -14.71 10.28 -6.62
N THR A 281 -13.77 9.46 -7.14
CA THR A 281 -13.68 8.03 -6.86
C THR A 281 -12.71 7.67 -5.74
N LEU A 282 -12.12 8.67 -5.07
CA LEU A 282 -11.05 8.46 -4.09
C LEU A 282 -11.49 7.62 -2.90
N ALA A 283 -12.61 7.97 -2.25
CA ALA A 283 -13.12 7.22 -1.10
C ALA A 283 -13.42 5.75 -1.44
N SER A 284 -14.05 5.51 -2.60
CA SER A 284 -14.31 4.13 -3.06
C SER A 284 -13.04 3.36 -3.38
N THR A 285 -11.99 4.03 -3.85
CA THR A 285 -10.69 3.40 -4.12
C THR A 285 -9.98 3.02 -2.82
N PHE A 286 -9.98 3.88 -1.81
CA PHE A 286 -9.43 3.52 -0.49
C PHE A 286 -10.19 2.33 0.13
N ALA A 287 -11.52 2.30 0.04
CA ALA A 287 -12.31 1.16 0.51
C ALA A 287 -11.99 -0.13 -0.28
N ARG A 288 -11.79 0.00 -1.60
CA ARG A 288 -11.36 -1.12 -2.45
C ARG A 288 -9.98 -1.64 -2.06
N VAL A 289 -9.01 -0.77 -1.77
CA VAL A 289 -7.68 -1.15 -1.30
C VAL A 289 -7.77 -1.90 0.03
N ALA A 290 -8.58 -1.41 0.98
CA ALA A 290 -8.81 -2.11 2.25
C ALA A 290 -9.41 -3.51 2.02
N ASN A 291 -10.44 -3.61 1.18
CA ASN A 291 -11.06 -4.89 0.85
C ASN A 291 -10.06 -5.85 0.18
N GLU A 292 -9.26 -5.36 -0.76
CA GLU A 292 -8.24 -6.17 -1.43
C GLU A 292 -7.18 -6.68 -0.44
N LEU A 293 -6.70 -5.81 0.44
CA LEU A 293 -5.76 -6.19 1.47
C LEU A 293 -6.30 -7.32 2.36
N HIS A 294 -7.57 -7.33 2.71
CA HIS A 294 -8.15 -8.38 3.55
C HIS A 294 -8.40 -9.71 2.82
N HIS A 295 -8.46 -9.70 1.49
CA HIS A 295 -8.81 -10.89 0.68
C HIS A 295 -7.64 -11.43 -0.15
N GLN A 296 -6.40 -11.23 0.29
CA GLN A 296 -5.25 -11.86 -0.35
C GLN A 296 -5.05 -13.28 0.18
N TYR A 297 -4.63 -14.15 -0.71
CA TYR A 297 -4.17 -15.49 -0.34
C TYR A 297 -2.83 -15.41 0.37
N ALA A 298 -2.70 -16.07 1.51
CA ALA A 298 -1.43 -16.28 2.19
C ALA A 298 -0.85 -17.62 1.74
N LEU A 299 0.21 -17.55 0.95
CA LEU A 299 0.93 -18.70 0.44
C LEU A 299 2.27 -18.81 1.16
N GLY A 300 2.81 -20.02 1.31
CA GLY A 300 4.14 -20.19 1.87
C GLY A 300 4.83 -21.41 1.30
N PHE A 301 6.16 -21.31 1.17
CA PHE A 301 7.02 -22.43 0.78
C PHE A 301 8.31 -22.41 1.57
N ALA A 302 8.97 -23.57 1.68
CA ALA A 302 10.29 -23.68 2.30
C ALA A 302 11.35 -23.60 1.19
N PRO A 303 12.20 -22.55 1.16
CA PRO A 303 13.22 -22.43 0.14
C PRO A 303 14.28 -23.52 0.28
N GLU A 304 14.75 -24.05 -0.83
CA GLU A 304 15.80 -25.08 -0.82
C GLU A 304 17.17 -24.53 -0.39
N LYS A 305 17.42 -23.24 -0.65
CA LYS A 305 18.67 -22.56 -0.33
C LYS A 305 18.44 -21.26 0.41
N LEU A 306 19.18 -21.09 1.49
CA LEU A 306 19.28 -19.84 2.26
C LEU A 306 20.70 -19.28 2.03
N ASP A 307 20.95 -18.72 0.85
CA ASP A 307 22.28 -18.32 0.41
C ASP A 307 22.60 -16.84 0.66
N GLY A 308 21.65 -16.08 1.21
CA GLY A 308 21.78 -14.64 1.49
C GLY A 308 21.63 -13.78 0.25
N LYS A 309 21.03 -14.30 -0.83
CA LYS A 309 20.78 -13.56 -2.06
C LYS A 309 19.29 -13.27 -2.27
N MET A 310 19.02 -12.33 -3.16
CA MET A 310 17.67 -12.11 -3.65
C MET A 310 17.28 -13.21 -4.62
N HIS A 311 16.17 -13.89 -4.35
CA HIS A 311 15.57 -14.90 -5.21
C HIS A 311 14.34 -14.34 -5.92
N GLU A 312 14.07 -14.81 -7.12
CA GLU A 312 12.86 -14.47 -7.88
C GLU A 312 11.71 -15.39 -7.52
N ILE A 313 10.51 -14.83 -7.30
CA ILE A 313 9.29 -15.58 -7.06
C ILE A 313 8.35 -15.38 -8.26
N THR A 314 7.78 -16.48 -8.74
CA THR A 314 6.66 -16.44 -9.67
C THR A 314 5.49 -17.21 -9.09
N VAL A 315 4.34 -16.56 -8.92
CA VAL A 315 3.08 -17.18 -8.51
C VAL A 315 2.17 -17.28 -9.73
N LYS A 316 1.62 -18.45 -9.96
CA LYS A 316 0.69 -18.73 -11.06
C LYS A 316 -0.55 -19.40 -10.53
N THR A 317 -1.66 -19.27 -11.25
CA THR A 317 -2.89 -20.05 -11.04
C THR A 317 -3.07 -21.08 -12.14
N ALA A 318 -3.77 -22.16 -11.83
CA ALA A 318 -4.14 -23.18 -12.81
C ALA A 318 -5.05 -22.62 -13.91
N GLN A 319 -5.84 -21.60 -13.60
CA GLN A 319 -6.74 -20.92 -14.53
C GLN A 319 -5.97 -19.80 -15.24
N GLY A 320 -5.82 -19.93 -16.58
CA GLY A 320 -4.96 -19.04 -17.38
C GLY A 320 -5.55 -17.64 -17.66
N ASP A 321 -6.81 -17.42 -17.36
CA ASP A 321 -7.55 -16.15 -17.54
C ASP A 321 -7.51 -15.25 -16.28
N LEU A 322 -6.92 -15.73 -15.19
CA LEU A 322 -6.77 -14.98 -13.96
C LEU A 322 -5.43 -14.24 -13.91
N THR A 323 -5.48 -13.04 -13.36
CA THR A 323 -4.27 -12.22 -13.09
C THR A 323 -3.87 -12.38 -11.64
N VAL A 324 -2.61 -12.79 -11.42
CA VAL A 324 -2.01 -12.93 -10.09
C VAL A 324 -1.04 -11.79 -9.84
N ARG A 325 -1.18 -11.11 -8.72
CA ARG A 325 -0.25 -10.11 -8.23
C ARG A 325 0.31 -10.55 -6.88
N ALA A 326 1.63 -10.71 -6.83
CA ALA A 326 2.40 -11.08 -5.66
C ALA A 326 3.77 -10.42 -5.74
N ARG A 327 4.52 -10.40 -4.63
CA ARG A 327 5.91 -9.92 -4.66
C ARG A 327 6.74 -10.75 -5.63
N LYS A 328 7.66 -10.08 -6.32
CA LYS A 328 8.50 -10.72 -7.34
C LYS A 328 9.79 -11.30 -6.81
N ARG A 329 10.24 -10.85 -5.63
CA ARG A 329 11.55 -11.23 -5.07
C ARG A 329 11.50 -11.31 -3.55
N TYR A 330 12.43 -12.03 -2.96
CA TYR A 330 12.65 -12.09 -1.52
C TYR A 330 14.13 -12.31 -1.21
N LEU A 331 14.58 -11.93 -0.03
CA LEU A 331 15.90 -12.21 0.46
C LEU A 331 15.93 -13.62 1.10
N ALA A 332 16.65 -14.56 0.49
CA ALA A 332 16.89 -15.90 1.04
C ALA A 332 17.91 -15.82 2.19
N SER A 333 17.51 -15.24 3.33
CA SER A 333 18.39 -14.92 4.44
C SER A 333 19.07 -16.15 5.02
N LYS A 334 20.39 -16.12 5.25
CA LYS A 334 21.16 -17.18 5.90
C LYS A 334 20.84 -17.30 7.39
N VAL A 335 20.47 -16.19 8.01
CA VAL A 335 20.09 -16.12 9.42
C VAL A 335 18.60 -15.87 9.49
N LEU A 336 17.86 -16.86 9.93
CA LEU A 336 16.48 -16.66 10.36
C LEU A 336 16.51 -15.79 11.60
N GLY A 337 15.97 -14.59 11.48
CA GLY A 337 15.99 -13.51 12.43
C GLY A 337 16.28 -13.90 13.87
N THR A 338 17.42 -13.49 14.35
CA THR A 338 17.59 -13.27 15.78
C THR A 338 16.64 -12.12 16.12
N PRO A 339 15.67 -12.28 17.02
CA PRO A 339 14.90 -11.14 17.46
C PRO A 339 15.92 -10.15 18.06
N CYS A 340 16.02 -8.97 17.50
CA CYS A 340 16.70 -7.88 18.16
C CYS A 340 16.04 -7.69 19.52
N ARG A 341 16.84 -7.85 20.58
CA ARG A 341 16.46 -7.57 21.97
C ARG A 341 16.16 -6.09 22.15
#